data_b9b88abbef0106e7d05ec64f8c11a5ed
#
_entry.id   b9b88abbef0106e7d05ec64f8c11a5ed
#
_cell.length_a   1.000
_cell.length_b   1.000
_cell.length_c   1.000
_cell.angle_alpha   90.00
_cell.angle_beta   90.00
_cell.angle_gamma   90.00
#
_symmetry.space_group_name_H-M   'P 1'
#
loop_
_entity.id
_entity.type
_entity.pdbx_description
1 polymer ?
#
loop_
_entity_poly.entity_id
_entity_poly.type
_entity_poly.pdbx_seq_one_letter_code
_entity_poly.pdbx_strand_id
1 'polypeptide(L)'
;MVEQRNIVILGASFGGIAITHYFLKHILPALKAKKDAQYHVYVLDRSSNWYFRIASPRAAASLTLMPKEKLFYPIETIFKSYSSSDLTFIQSTITGVDTAARKVSYKRSDNLVVENLFYHALIVVTGSNTSDPVHSMQSDAATTLAAISQMNKAVSTAKSVIVAGGGPTGVETIGEIAEAINGKPGWFSTPVPKARITLITSASQLLPELRPAIGKQAEQALKKLGVDVLYNTRVAGVRTQDNGHTTVSLAKGDTLEADLYIPAYGVTPNTSFLPQTLLDERNFLVTNSKTLRVDAAGPRVYGAGDVASFSNNTSIQLTASLPTLYVNLRRDLLSYDAVDPGAKPKGKDREFTISTKEFMTAPIGTGGGVGAIMGWKVPSWFVWITKGRQYLTDSVVPGHLNGKLAANEIKMSKAEAAY
;
A
#
# COMPACT_ATOMS: atom_id res chain seq x y z
N MET A 1 24.00 -9.86 -32.44
CA MET A 1 23.14 -8.87 -31.74
C MET A 1 23.36 -9.08 -30.27
N VAL A 2 23.48 -8.00 -29.49
CA VAL A 2 23.57 -8.10 -28.03
C VAL A 2 22.21 -8.54 -27.48
N GLU A 3 22.19 -9.52 -26.58
CA GLU A 3 20.95 -10.01 -25.94
C GLU A 3 20.27 -8.88 -25.17
N GLN A 4 18.94 -8.73 -25.30
CA GLN A 4 18.17 -7.81 -24.50
C GLN A 4 17.56 -8.55 -23.29
N ARG A 5 17.80 -8.03 -22.08
CA ARG A 5 17.30 -8.57 -20.81
C ARG A 5 16.37 -7.58 -20.12
N ASN A 6 15.08 -7.87 -20.17
CA ASN A 6 14.06 -6.99 -19.60
C ASN A 6 13.87 -7.25 -18.10
N ILE A 7 13.87 -6.20 -17.32
CA ILE A 7 13.50 -6.20 -15.89
C ILE A 7 12.08 -5.66 -15.80
N VAL A 8 11.16 -6.49 -15.39
CA VAL A 8 9.73 -6.13 -15.36
C VAL A 8 9.25 -5.94 -13.93
N ILE A 9 8.70 -4.77 -13.64
CA ILE A 9 8.15 -4.38 -12.35
C ILE A 9 6.64 -4.20 -12.51
N LEU A 10 5.85 -5.00 -11.80
CA LEU A 10 4.40 -4.94 -11.83
C LEU A 10 3.90 -4.16 -10.63
N GLY A 11 3.38 -2.95 -10.88
CA GLY A 11 2.90 -1.98 -9.91
C GLY A 11 3.83 -0.78 -9.74
N ALA A 12 3.27 0.43 -9.81
CA ALA A 12 3.96 1.71 -9.69
C ALA A 12 3.41 2.54 -8.52
N SER A 13 3.32 1.91 -7.34
CA SER A 13 3.00 2.58 -6.08
C SER A 13 4.24 2.62 -5.18
N PHE A 14 4.08 2.66 -3.86
CA PHE A 14 5.18 2.77 -2.89
C PHE A 14 6.37 1.87 -3.19
N GLY A 15 6.13 0.56 -3.34
CA GLY A 15 7.19 -0.42 -3.59
C GLY A 15 7.78 -0.29 -5.00
N GLY A 16 6.92 -0.24 -6.02
CA GLY A 16 7.38 -0.18 -7.41
C GLY A 16 8.19 1.06 -7.73
N ILE A 17 7.75 2.23 -7.24
CA ILE A 17 8.51 3.50 -7.39
C ILE A 17 9.87 3.38 -6.71
N ALA A 18 9.92 2.92 -5.46
CA ALA A 18 11.17 2.80 -4.70
C ALA A 18 12.14 1.80 -5.35
N ILE A 19 11.63 0.64 -5.80
CA ILE A 19 12.43 -0.39 -6.48
C ILE A 19 12.97 0.13 -7.82
N THR A 20 12.13 0.82 -8.61
CA THR A 20 12.54 1.38 -9.90
C THR A 20 13.66 2.40 -9.72
N HIS A 21 13.52 3.34 -8.79
CA HIS A 21 14.56 4.31 -8.49
C HIS A 21 15.87 3.65 -8.07
N TYR A 22 15.79 2.67 -7.15
CA TYR A 22 16.99 1.99 -6.67
C TYR A 22 17.67 1.18 -7.79
N PHE A 23 16.89 0.46 -8.58
CA PHE A 23 17.40 -0.32 -9.69
C PHE A 23 18.16 0.56 -10.70
N LEU A 24 17.54 1.64 -11.15
CA LEU A 24 18.13 2.54 -12.15
C LEU A 24 19.37 3.27 -11.63
N LYS A 25 19.42 3.60 -10.33
CA LYS A 25 20.56 4.32 -9.74
C LYS A 25 21.75 3.42 -9.37
N HIS A 26 21.50 2.17 -8.95
CA HIS A 26 22.55 1.36 -8.31
C HIS A 26 22.73 -0.01 -8.97
N ILE A 27 21.68 -0.65 -9.50
CA ILE A 27 21.80 -1.98 -10.09
C ILE A 27 22.11 -1.87 -11.59
N LEU A 28 21.38 -1.07 -12.33
CA LEU A 28 21.56 -0.94 -13.78
C LEU A 28 22.98 -0.50 -14.19
N PRO A 29 23.63 0.48 -13.54
CA PRO A 29 25.01 0.84 -13.88
C PRO A 29 25.99 -0.32 -13.71
N ALA A 30 25.83 -1.14 -12.66
CA ALA A 30 26.66 -2.33 -12.44
C ALA A 30 26.44 -3.39 -13.51
N LEU A 31 25.20 -3.59 -13.94
CA LEU A 31 24.87 -4.50 -15.06
C LEU A 31 25.44 -4.02 -16.39
N LYS A 32 25.31 -2.73 -16.69
CA LYS A 32 25.90 -2.13 -17.91
C LYS A 32 27.42 -2.28 -17.97
N ALA A 33 28.07 -2.25 -16.81
CA ALA A 33 29.54 -2.44 -16.73
C ALA A 33 30.00 -3.86 -17.12
N LYS A 34 29.13 -4.89 -17.03
CA LYS A 34 29.44 -6.25 -17.50
C LYS A 34 29.55 -6.35 -19.02
N LYS A 35 28.85 -5.50 -19.76
CA LYS A 35 28.79 -5.49 -21.25
C LYS A 35 28.33 -6.82 -21.88
N ASP A 36 27.65 -7.68 -21.13
CA ASP A 36 27.19 -9.00 -21.55
C ASP A 36 25.79 -8.97 -22.19
N ALA A 37 25.00 -7.96 -21.89
CA ALA A 37 23.65 -7.76 -22.42
C ALA A 37 23.24 -6.29 -22.38
N GLN A 38 22.13 -5.96 -23.05
CA GLN A 38 21.41 -4.71 -22.88
C GLN A 38 20.27 -4.94 -21.88
N TYR A 39 20.23 -4.13 -20.82
CA TYR A 39 19.19 -4.21 -19.80
C TYR A 39 18.21 -3.06 -19.97
N HIS A 40 16.91 -3.36 -19.89
CA HIS A 40 15.84 -2.38 -19.95
C HIS A 40 14.82 -2.64 -18.86
N VAL A 41 14.35 -1.59 -18.19
CA VAL A 41 13.33 -1.66 -17.12
C VAL A 41 11.96 -1.32 -17.70
N TYR A 42 11.00 -2.20 -17.47
CA TYR A 42 9.59 -1.94 -17.75
C TYR A 42 8.82 -1.87 -16.45
N VAL A 43 8.06 -0.79 -16.27
CA VAL A 43 7.14 -0.62 -15.13
C VAL A 43 5.72 -0.62 -15.67
N LEU A 44 4.90 -1.56 -15.21
CA LEU A 44 3.51 -1.71 -15.61
C LEU A 44 2.58 -1.37 -14.45
N ASP A 45 1.62 -0.46 -14.68
CA ASP A 45 0.55 -0.15 -13.73
C ASP A 45 -0.74 0.19 -14.48
N ARG A 46 -1.89 -0.10 -13.88
CA ARG A 46 -3.19 0.25 -14.46
C ARG A 46 -3.48 1.75 -14.43
N SER A 47 -2.87 2.47 -13.49
CA SER A 47 -3.04 3.91 -13.33
C SER A 47 -1.83 4.67 -13.85
N SER A 48 -2.07 5.82 -14.50
CA SER A 48 -1.02 6.80 -14.84
C SER A 48 -0.57 7.65 -13.63
N ASN A 49 -1.24 7.49 -12.47
CA ASN A 49 -0.94 8.24 -11.27
C ASN A 49 -0.66 7.33 -10.09
N TRP A 50 0.31 7.68 -9.27
CA TRP A 50 0.45 7.14 -7.95
C TRP A 50 -0.55 7.80 -7.00
N TYR A 51 -1.36 7.00 -6.32
CA TYR A 51 -2.26 7.44 -5.26
C TYR A 51 -1.61 7.29 -3.89
N PHE A 52 -1.45 8.42 -3.17
CA PHE A 52 -0.90 8.42 -1.82
C PHE A 52 -1.96 8.03 -0.79
N ARG A 53 -2.32 6.74 -0.78
CA ARG A 53 -3.43 6.18 0.00
C ARG A 53 -3.30 6.35 1.52
N ILE A 54 -2.10 6.65 2.06
CA ILE A 54 -1.91 6.91 3.49
C ILE A 54 -2.74 8.13 3.93
N ALA A 55 -2.98 9.09 3.05
CA ALA A 55 -3.76 10.29 3.34
C ALA A 55 -5.27 10.11 3.06
N SER A 56 -5.71 8.93 2.62
CA SER A 56 -7.11 8.66 2.30
C SER A 56 -8.09 8.88 3.47
N PRO A 57 -7.77 8.64 4.75
CA PRO A 57 -8.68 8.92 5.84
C PRO A 57 -9.10 10.39 5.93
N ARG A 58 -8.15 11.32 5.77
CA ARG A 58 -8.45 12.76 5.74
C ARG A 58 -9.13 13.17 4.45
N ALA A 59 -8.71 12.60 3.32
CA ALA A 59 -9.36 12.85 2.03
C ALA A 59 -10.83 12.41 2.04
N ALA A 60 -11.16 11.29 2.68
CA ALA A 60 -12.53 10.82 2.86
C ALA A 60 -13.41 11.85 3.60
N ALA A 61 -12.85 12.52 4.59
CA ALA A 61 -13.57 13.53 5.36
C ALA A 61 -13.61 14.90 4.65
N SER A 62 -12.52 15.34 4.01
CA SER A 62 -12.42 16.68 3.47
C SER A 62 -11.31 16.85 2.42
N LEU A 63 -11.69 17.12 1.19
CA LEU A 63 -10.76 17.55 0.12
C LEU A 63 -10.19 18.96 0.35
N THR A 64 -10.79 19.77 1.20
CA THR A 64 -10.22 21.07 1.62
C THR A 64 -8.99 20.84 2.52
N LEU A 65 -9.05 19.89 3.42
CA LEU A 65 -7.93 19.55 4.32
C LEU A 65 -6.88 18.67 3.63
N MET A 66 -7.29 17.88 2.65
CA MET A 66 -6.41 17.01 1.86
C MET A 66 -6.71 17.17 0.37
N PRO A 67 -6.18 18.21 -0.28
CA PRO A 67 -6.46 18.49 -1.69
C PRO A 67 -5.87 17.40 -2.61
N LYS A 68 -6.48 17.24 -3.79
CA LYS A 68 -6.13 16.20 -4.77
C LYS A 68 -4.66 16.21 -5.19
N GLU A 69 -4.04 17.38 -5.20
CA GLU A 69 -2.63 17.60 -5.55
C GLU A 69 -1.67 16.95 -4.54
N LYS A 70 -2.15 16.67 -3.32
CA LYS A 70 -1.42 15.92 -2.27
C LYS A 70 -1.74 14.41 -2.29
N LEU A 71 -2.61 13.97 -3.19
CA LEU A 71 -3.06 12.59 -3.27
C LEU A 71 -2.58 11.87 -4.54
N PHE A 72 -2.55 12.59 -5.68
CA PHE A 72 -2.28 11.98 -6.98
C PHE A 72 -1.05 12.57 -7.64
N TYR A 73 -0.11 11.72 -8.04
CA TYR A 73 1.17 12.11 -8.63
C TYR A 73 1.39 11.37 -9.95
N PRO A 74 1.53 12.06 -11.10
CA PRO A 74 1.75 11.41 -12.39
C PRO A 74 3.05 10.58 -12.39
N ILE A 75 2.95 9.30 -12.74
CA ILE A 75 4.08 8.36 -12.72
C ILE A 75 5.16 8.78 -13.72
N GLU A 76 4.78 9.27 -14.89
CA GLU A 76 5.73 9.79 -15.88
C GLU A 76 6.57 10.95 -15.30
N THR A 77 5.96 11.83 -14.49
CA THR A 77 6.68 12.91 -13.83
C THR A 77 7.68 12.40 -12.79
N ILE A 78 7.34 11.30 -12.09
CA ILE A 78 8.23 10.65 -11.12
C ILE A 78 9.50 10.14 -11.82
N PHE A 79 9.35 9.59 -13.00
CA PHE A 79 10.44 8.94 -13.73
C PHE A 79 11.10 9.80 -14.82
N LYS A 80 10.67 11.05 -15.01
CA LYS A 80 11.12 11.95 -16.09
C LYS A 80 12.63 12.18 -16.19
N SER A 81 13.36 11.95 -15.09
CA SER A 81 14.82 12.13 -15.05
C SER A 81 15.61 10.95 -15.63
N TYR A 82 14.95 9.82 -15.90
CA TYR A 82 15.61 8.64 -16.47
C TYR A 82 15.47 8.61 -17.99
N SER A 83 16.50 8.05 -18.64
CA SER A 83 16.49 7.90 -20.11
C SER A 83 15.43 6.89 -20.56
N SER A 84 14.78 7.18 -21.67
CA SER A 84 13.89 6.21 -22.34
C SER A 84 14.60 4.97 -22.89
N SER A 85 15.95 5.02 -23.03
CA SER A 85 16.74 3.82 -23.31
C SER A 85 16.85 2.86 -22.13
N ASP A 86 16.55 3.31 -20.91
CA ASP A 86 16.74 2.55 -19.67
C ASP A 86 15.42 2.15 -19.02
N LEU A 87 14.37 2.94 -19.22
CA LEU A 87 13.08 2.80 -18.58
C LEU A 87 11.91 3.09 -19.53
N THR A 88 10.91 2.22 -19.49
CA THR A 88 9.60 2.45 -20.09
C THR A 88 8.51 2.22 -19.05
N PHE A 89 7.68 3.23 -18.80
CA PHE A 89 6.42 3.08 -18.09
C PHE A 89 5.31 2.71 -19.08
N ILE A 90 4.51 1.69 -18.75
CA ILE A 90 3.36 1.26 -19.55
C ILE A 90 2.11 1.31 -18.69
N GLN A 91 1.22 2.23 -18.98
CA GLN A 91 -0.12 2.20 -18.38
C GLN A 91 -0.91 1.04 -18.97
N SER A 92 -1.15 0.00 -18.18
CA SER A 92 -1.75 -1.24 -18.66
C SER A 92 -2.36 -2.08 -17.55
N THR A 93 -3.34 -2.88 -17.91
CA THR A 93 -3.88 -3.94 -17.05
C THR A 93 -3.16 -5.25 -17.37
N ILE A 94 -2.52 -5.82 -16.35
CA ILE A 94 -1.86 -7.12 -16.46
C ILE A 94 -2.96 -8.19 -16.51
N THR A 95 -2.87 -9.09 -17.50
CA THR A 95 -3.87 -10.14 -17.74
C THR A 95 -3.36 -11.54 -17.48
N GLY A 96 -2.04 -11.73 -17.36
CA GLY A 96 -1.45 -13.02 -17.07
C GLY A 96 0.06 -12.99 -16.85
N VAL A 97 0.55 -13.97 -16.10
CA VAL A 97 1.98 -14.27 -15.97
C VAL A 97 2.19 -15.76 -16.24
N ASP A 98 3.06 -16.05 -17.18
CA ASP A 98 3.55 -17.39 -17.48
C ASP A 98 4.99 -17.49 -16.99
N THR A 99 5.20 -18.20 -15.89
CA THR A 99 6.53 -18.31 -15.28
C THR A 99 7.45 -19.28 -16.01
N ALA A 100 6.89 -20.27 -16.70
CA ALA A 100 7.67 -21.22 -17.51
C ALA A 100 8.21 -20.55 -18.78
N ALA A 101 7.35 -19.78 -19.48
CA ALA A 101 7.75 -19.01 -20.65
C ALA A 101 8.42 -17.66 -20.28
N ARG A 102 8.49 -17.32 -18.98
CA ARG A 102 8.99 -16.02 -18.46
C ARG A 102 8.36 -14.83 -19.15
N LYS A 103 7.02 -14.78 -19.17
CA LYS A 103 6.25 -13.83 -19.95
C LYS A 103 5.15 -13.20 -19.11
N VAL A 104 4.97 -11.88 -19.26
CA VAL A 104 3.84 -11.11 -18.76
C VAL A 104 2.93 -10.75 -19.92
N SER A 105 1.64 -11.03 -19.80
CA SER A 105 0.61 -10.59 -20.75
C SER A 105 -0.14 -9.40 -20.17
N TYR A 106 -0.40 -8.38 -20.97
CA TYR A 106 -1.06 -7.15 -20.54
C TYR A 106 -1.88 -6.53 -21.68
N LYS A 107 -2.81 -5.63 -21.30
CA LYS A 107 -3.55 -4.77 -22.24
C LYS A 107 -3.23 -3.32 -21.89
N ARG A 108 -2.79 -2.54 -22.87
CA ARG A 108 -2.63 -1.09 -22.69
C ARG A 108 -3.96 -0.41 -22.47
N SER A 109 -3.95 0.73 -21.79
CA SER A 109 -5.18 1.50 -21.52
C SER A 109 -5.78 2.10 -22.81
N ASP A 110 -4.96 2.33 -23.82
CA ASP A 110 -5.33 2.89 -25.14
C ASP A 110 -5.62 1.82 -26.19
N ASN A 111 -5.32 0.56 -25.92
CA ASN A 111 -5.48 -0.55 -26.85
C ASN A 111 -5.91 -1.83 -26.13
N LEU A 112 -7.02 -2.41 -26.57
CA LEU A 112 -7.57 -3.64 -25.96
C LEU A 112 -6.86 -4.93 -26.41
N VAL A 113 -5.87 -4.86 -27.30
CA VAL A 113 -5.08 -6.01 -27.76
C VAL A 113 -4.17 -6.49 -26.64
N VAL A 114 -4.10 -7.80 -26.45
CA VAL A 114 -3.15 -8.42 -25.51
C VAL A 114 -1.75 -8.39 -26.10
N GLU A 115 -0.86 -7.71 -25.40
CA GLU A 115 0.58 -7.70 -25.68
C GLU A 115 1.33 -8.62 -24.71
N ASN A 116 2.51 -9.06 -25.10
CA ASN A 116 3.37 -9.93 -24.31
C ASN A 116 4.75 -9.30 -24.14
N LEU A 117 5.25 -9.34 -22.91
CA LEU A 117 6.59 -8.88 -22.54
C LEU A 117 7.35 -10.01 -21.86
N PHE A 118 8.45 -10.46 -22.47
CA PHE A 118 9.34 -11.45 -21.86
C PHE A 118 10.25 -10.78 -20.84
N TYR A 119 10.45 -11.44 -19.69
CA TYR A 119 11.27 -10.91 -18.62
C TYR A 119 12.49 -11.76 -18.30
N HIS A 120 13.60 -11.09 -18.00
CA HIS A 120 14.80 -11.67 -17.42
C HIS A 120 14.70 -11.69 -15.89
N ALA A 121 14.09 -10.65 -15.30
CA ALA A 121 13.68 -10.64 -13.89
C ALA A 121 12.27 -10.04 -13.78
N LEU A 122 11.49 -10.53 -12.81
CA LEU A 122 10.13 -10.08 -12.53
C LEU A 122 9.99 -9.68 -11.05
N ILE A 123 9.44 -8.51 -10.81
CA ILE A 123 9.15 -8.02 -9.47
C ILE A 123 7.64 -7.71 -9.38
N VAL A 124 6.94 -8.44 -8.52
CA VAL A 124 5.49 -8.27 -8.30
C VAL A 124 5.28 -7.44 -7.04
N VAL A 125 4.78 -6.21 -7.22
CA VAL A 125 4.51 -5.24 -6.14
C VAL A 125 3.17 -4.53 -6.37
N THR A 126 2.19 -5.27 -6.88
CA THR A 126 0.86 -4.77 -7.25
C THR A 126 -0.02 -4.38 -6.06
N GLY A 127 0.42 -4.69 -4.84
CA GLY A 127 -0.26 -4.30 -3.62
C GLY A 127 -1.61 -4.98 -3.41
N SER A 128 -2.50 -4.28 -2.73
CA SER A 128 -3.85 -4.74 -2.38
C SER A 128 -4.90 -3.68 -2.58
N ASN A 129 -6.14 -4.12 -2.80
CA ASN A 129 -7.34 -3.29 -2.79
C ASN A 129 -8.07 -3.40 -1.45
N THR A 130 -8.84 -2.38 -1.11
CA THR A 130 -9.85 -2.37 -0.04
C THR A 130 -11.25 -2.44 -0.67
N SER A 131 -12.26 -2.79 0.13
CA SER A 131 -13.65 -2.79 -0.34
C SER A 131 -14.15 -1.38 -0.68
N ASP A 132 -13.64 -0.35 0.00
CA ASP A 132 -13.97 1.05 -0.28
C ASP A 132 -12.99 1.66 -1.28
N PRO A 133 -13.48 2.27 -2.40
CA PRO A 133 -12.62 2.85 -3.44
C PRO A 133 -11.86 4.11 -2.99
N VAL A 134 -12.24 4.72 -1.86
CA VAL A 134 -11.52 5.87 -1.29
C VAL A 134 -10.18 5.42 -0.69
N HIS A 135 -10.10 4.21 -0.15
CA HIS A 135 -8.89 3.72 0.55
C HIS A 135 -7.91 2.96 -0.35
N SER A 136 -8.26 2.72 -1.62
CA SER A 136 -7.36 2.11 -2.61
C SER A 136 -7.72 2.51 -4.03
N MET A 137 -6.73 2.64 -4.91
CA MET A 137 -6.97 2.90 -6.32
C MET A 137 -7.37 1.59 -7.01
N GLN A 138 -8.66 1.42 -7.30
CA GLN A 138 -9.19 0.19 -7.92
C GLN A 138 -9.11 0.21 -9.45
N SER A 139 -9.04 1.39 -10.06
CA SER A 139 -8.85 1.57 -11.51
C SER A 139 -7.90 2.71 -11.82
N ASP A 140 -8.39 3.92 -11.95
CA ASP A 140 -7.61 5.13 -12.26
C ASP A 140 -7.84 6.26 -11.24
N ALA A 141 -7.05 7.33 -11.40
CA ALA A 141 -7.13 8.48 -10.50
C ALA A 141 -8.46 9.23 -10.59
N ALA A 142 -9.09 9.28 -11.77
CA ALA A 142 -10.36 9.99 -11.96
C ALA A 142 -11.49 9.30 -11.20
N THR A 143 -11.57 7.97 -11.30
CA THR A 143 -12.54 7.14 -10.57
C THR A 143 -12.36 7.28 -9.05
N THR A 144 -11.11 7.20 -8.56
CA THR A 144 -10.82 7.35 -7.13
C THR A 144 -11.15 8.76 -6.63
N LEU A 145 -10.84 9.82 -7.40
CA LEU A 145 -11.18 11.19 -7.05
C LEU A 145 -12.69 11.42 -7.03
N ALA A 146 -13.44 10.82 -7.97
CA ALA A 146 -14.89 10.86 -7.99
C ALA A 146 -15.48 10.21 -6.72
N ALA A 147 -14.97 9.05 -6.31
CA ALA A 147 -15.35 8.38 -5.07
C ALA A 147 -15.08 9.23 -3.83
N ILE A 148 -13.90 9.86 -3.73
CA ILE A 148 -13.55 10.78 -2.64
C ILE A 148 -14.51 11.98 -2.64
N SER A 149 -14.81 12.56 -3.79
CA SER A 149 -15.74 13.71 -3.91
C SER A 149 -17.16 13.34 -3.49
N GLN A 150 -17.61 12.14 -3.85
CA GLN A 150 -18.91 11.63 -3.42
C GLN A 150 -18.94 11.37 -1.90
N MET A 151 -17.88 10.81 -1.36
CA MET A 151 -17.72 10.60 0.09
C MET A 151 -17.78 11.92 0.85
N ASN A 152 -17.09 12.97 0.39
CA ASN A 152 -17.12 14.29 1.04
C ASN A 152 -18.55 14.89 1.02
N LYS A 153 -19.31 14.73 -0.07
CA LYS A 153 -20.71 15.15 -0.13
C LYS A 153 -21.57 14.38 0.89
N ALA A 154 -21.40 13.05 0.95
CA ALA A 154 -22.12 12.22 1.91
C ALA A 154 -21.79 12.62 3.36
N VAL A 155 -20.53 12.82 3.69
CA VAL A 155 -20.07 13.28 5.03
C VAL A 155 -20.73 14.61 5.40
N SER A 156 -20.89 15.56 4.46
CA SER A 156 -21.44 16.89 4.76
C SER A 156 -22.94 16.88 5.13
N THR A 157 -23.68 15.83 4.79
CA THR A 157 -25.12 15.74 4.98
C THR A 157 -25.56 14.62 5.94
N ALA A 158 -24.68 13.65 6.21
CA ALA A 158 -25.01 12.48 7.01
C ALA A 158 -25.41 12.83 8.44
N LYS A 159 -26.49 12.20 8.93
CA LYS A 159 -26.95 12.21 10.33
C LYS A 159 -26.64 10.92 11.05
N SER A 160 -26.27 9.88 10.31
CA SER A 160 -25.82 8.59 10.84
C SER A 160 -24.68 8.04 9.99
N VAL A 161 -23.55 7.74 10.64
CA VAL A 161 -22.34 7.22 9.99
C VAL A 161 -21.91 5.95 10.70
N ILE A 162 -21.63 4.92 9.93
CA ILE A 162 -21.02 3.67 10.42
C ILE A 162 -19.71 3.44 9.68
N VAL A 163 -18.61 3.32 10.42
CA VAL A 163 -17.34 2.80 9.90
C VAL A 163 -17.14 1.41 10.48
N ALA A 164 -16.90 0.41 9.64
CA ALA A 164 -16.63 -0.94 10.08
C ALA A 164 -15.15 -1.27 9.90
N GLY A 165 -14.46 -1.55 11.02
CA GLY A 165 -13.05 -1.88 11.09
C GLY A 165 -12.30 -1.12 12.18
N GLY A 166 -11.81 -1.82 13.21
CA GLY A 166 -11.07 -1.23 14.33
C GLY A 166 -9.56 -1.10 14.12
N GLY A 167 -9.07 -1.35 12.90
CA GLY A 167 -7.68 -1.13 12.51
C GLY A 167 -7.36 0.35 12.25
N PRO A 168 -6.10 0.66 11.84
CA PRO A 168 -5.65 2.05 11.68
C PRO A 168 -6.52 2.84 10.68
N THR A 169 -6.86 2.27 9.53
CA THR A 169 -7.68 2.95 8.52
C THR A 169 -9.05 3.36 9.08
N GLY A 170 -9.74 2.44 9.77
CA GLY A 170 -11.06 2.73 10.33
C GLY A 170 -11.02 3.76 11.45
N VAL A 171 -10.05 3.65 12.37
CA VAL A 171 -9.86 4.60 13.49
C VAL A 171 -9.52 6.00 12.97
N GLU A 172 -8.62 6.10 11.98
CA GLU A 172 -8.27 7.37 11.35
C GLU A 172 -9.45 7.97 10.58
N THR A 173 -10.13 7.17 9.75
CA THR A 173 -11.26 7.64 8.92
C THR A 173 -12.40 8.15 9.78
N ILE A 174 -12.81 7.39 10.80
CA ILE A 174 -13.93 7.81 11.64
C ILE A 174 -13.56 9.04 12.48
N GLY A 175 -12.31 9.15 12.93
CA GLY A 175 -11.81 10.32 13.66
C GLY A 175 -11.85 11.60 12.82
N GLU A 176 -11.42 11.54 11.56
CA GLU A 176 -11.47 12.66 10.62
C GLU A 176 -12.94 13.04 10.28
N ILE A 177 -13.80 12.05 10.00
CA ILE A 177 -15.22 12.28 9.70
C ILE A 177 -15.96 12.84 10.90
N ALA A 178 -15.73 12.30 12.09
CA ALA A 178 -16.37 12.78 13.31
C ALA A 178 -16.01 14.24 13.63
N GLU A 179 -14.73 14.60 13.46
CA GLU A 179 -14.31 16.00 13.61
C GLU A 179 -14.92 16.90 12.52
N ALA A 180 -15.02 16.43 11.27
CA ALA A 180 -15.63 17.21 10.19
C ALA A 180 -17.12 17.48 10.45
N ILE A 181 -17.87 16.52 10.99
CA ILE A 181 -19.31 16.64 11.26
C ILE A 181 -19.58 17.39 12.58
N ASN A 182 -19.00 16.90 13.68
CA ASN A 182 -19.30 17.37 15.03
C ASN A 182 -18.49 18.61 15.42
N GLY A 183 -17.34 18.82 14.79
CA GLY A 183 -16.38 19.87 15.12
C GLY A 183 -15.25 19.37 16.02
N LYS A 184 -14.24 20.20 16.17
CA LYS A 184 -13.04 19.91 16.96
C LYS A 184 -13.34 20.06 18.46
N PRO A 185 -12.89 19.10 19.31
CA PRO A 185 -12.99 19.25 20.75
C PRO A 185 -12.19 20.46 21.24
N GLY A 186 -12.78 21.27 22.12
CA GLY A 186 -12.07 22.32 22.82
C GLY A 186 -11.22 21.75 23.96
N TRP A 187 -10.42 22.63 24.61
CA TRP A 187 -9.59 22.23 25.75
C TRP A 187 -10.41 21.67 26.93
N PHE A 188 -11.58 22.30 27.20
CA PHE A 188 -12.49 21.94 28.27
C PHE A 188 -13.92 21.61 27.82
N SER A 189 -14.15 21.46 26.51
CA SER A 189 -15.46 21.20 25.95
C SER A 189 -15.40 20.09 24.90
N THR A 190 -16.43 19.25 24.90
CA THR A 190 -16.69 18.30 23.79
C THR A 190 -17.73 18.93 22.87
N PRO A 191 -17.60 18.75 21.54
CA PRO A 191 -18.62 19.22 20.60
C PRO A 191 -19.96 18.51 20.88
N VAL A 192 -21.06 19.23 20.67
CA VAL A 192 -22.39 18.60 20.68
C VAL A 192 -22.49 17.73 19.43
N PRO A 193 -22.84 16.44 19.55
CA PRO A 193 -22.97 15.55 18.41
C PRO A 193 -24.05 16.04 17.45
N LYS A 194 -23.71 16.20 16.17
CA LYS A 194 -24.65 16.58 15.09
C LYS A 194 -25.14 15.37 14.30
N ALA A 195 -24.44 14.24 14.47
CA ALA A 195 -24.76 12.95 13.87
C ALA A 195 -24.48 11.81 14.84
N ARG A 196 -25.14 10.68 14.63
CA ARG A 196 -24.81 9.42 15.30
C ARG A 196 -23.64 8.77 14.54
N ILE A 197 -22.50 8.62 15.18
CA ILE A 197 -21.28 8.10 14.54
C ILE A 197 -20.81 6.86 15.30
N THR A 198 -20.73 5.72 14.59
CA THR A 198 -20.45 4.42 15.21
C THR A 198 -19.29 3.73 14.51
N LEU A 199 -18.30 3.30 15.29
CA LEU A 199 -17.22 2.40 14.83
C LEU A 199 -17.54 0.96 15.24
N ILE A 200 -17.62 0.07 14.27
CA ILE A 200 -17.85 -1.36 14.52
C ILE A 200 -16.53 -2.11 14.35
N THR A 201 -16.20 -2.97 15.34
CA THR A 201 -15.03 -3.86 15.22
C THR A 201 -15.33 -5.26 15.73
N SER A 202 -14.84 -6.26 15.02
CA SER A 202 -14.91 -7.66 15.45
C SER A 202 -13.90 -7.99 16.54
N ALA A 203 -12.92 -7.13 16.78
CA ALA A 203 -11.92 -7.28 17.83
C ALA A 203 -12.46 -6.80 19.18
N SER A 204 -11.81 -7.21 20.26
CA SER A 204 -12.09 -6.77 21.62
C SER A 204 -11.45 -5.42 21.98
N GLN A 205 -10.64 -4.86 21.06
CA GLN A 205 -9.99 -3.56 21.22
C GLN A 205 -9.80 -2.86 19.87
N LEU A 206 -9.60 -1.55 19.88
CA LEU A 206 -9.13 -0.79 18.72
C LEU A 206 -7.62 -0.99 18.54
N LEU A 207 -7.17 -0.87 17.27
CA LEU A 207 -5.76 -1.02 16.88
C LEU A 207 -5.16 -2.31 17.44
N PRO A 208 -5.69 -3.50 17.08
CA PRO A 208 -5.36 -4.77 17.73
C PRO A 208 -3.89 -5.17 17.63
N GLU A 209 -3.12 -4.58 16.71
CA GLU A 209 -1.68 -4.77 16.58
C GLU A 209 -0.85 -3.99 17.62
N LEU A 210 -1.51 -3.10 18.39
CA LEU A 210 -0.90 -2.34 19.47
C LEU A 210 -1.39 -2.87 20.83
N ARG A 211 -0.61 -2.61 21.87
CA ARG A 211 -0.98 -2.98 23.23
C ARG A 211 -2.32 -2.37 23.66
N PRO A 212 -3.11 -3.06 24.53
CA PRO A 212 -4.46 -2.63 24.90
C PRO A 212 -4.56 -1.19 25.43
N ALA A 213 -3.54 -0.71 26.12
CA ALA A 213 -3.51 0.65 26.65
C ALA A 213 -3.57 1.74 25.56
N ILE A 214 -3.03 1.46 24.35
CA ILE A 214 -3.09 2.38 23.22
C ILE A 214 -4.47 2.33 22.56
N GLY A 215 -5.05 1.13 22.42
CA GLY A 215 -6.43 0.95 21.95
C GLY A 215 -7.45 1.69 22.81
N LYS A 216 -7.31 1.61 24.16
CA LYS A 216 -8.15 2.37 25.11
C LYS A 216 -8.00 3.89 24.97
N GLN A 217 -6.78 4.37 24.65
CA GLN A 217 -6.58 5.81 24.39
C GLN A 217 -7.22 6.24 23.07
N ALA A 218 -7.20 5.38 22.04
CA ALA A 218 -7.89 5.65 20.79
C ALA A 218 -9.41 5.77 21.01
N GLU A 219 -9.99 4.86 21.80
CA GLU A 219 -11.40 4.91 22.21
C GLU A 219 -11.74 6.22 22.93
N GLN A 220 -10.93 6.61 23.91
CA GLN A 220 -11.14 7.87 24.65
C GLN A 220 -11.07 9.10 23.73
N ALA A 221 -10.15 9.10 22.76
CA ALA A 221 -10.04 10.19 21.80
C ALA A 221 -11.24 10.23 20.85
N LEU A 222 -11.71 9.08 20.35
CA LEU A 222 -12.92 8.98 19.53
C LEU A 222 -14.17 9.39 20.28
N LYS A 223 -14.31 8.99 21.54
CA LYS A 223 -15.44 9.40 22.39
C LYS A 223 -15.53 10.92 22.56
N LYS A 224 -14.40 11.62 22.66
CA LYS A 224 -14.38 13.10 22.69
C LYS A 224 -14.89 13.73 21.39
N LEU A 225 -14.87 13.01 20.28
CA LEU A 225 -15.42 13.41 18.99
C LEU A 225 -16.89 12.97 18.79
N GLY A 226 -17.50 12.33 19.80
CA GLY A 226 -18.88 11.84 19.74
C GLY A 226 -19.02 10.52 18.97
N VAL A 227 -17.99 9.67 18.97
CA VAL A 227 -18.02 8.35 18.33
C VAL A 227 -18.30 7.27 19.37
N ASP A 228 -19.28 6.42 19.08
CA ASP A 228 -19.55 5.19 19.82
C ASP A 228 -18.80 4.01 19.20
N VAL A 229 -18.30 3.08 20.03
CA VAL A 229 -17.56 1.90 19.57
C VAL A 229 -18.29 0.63 19.96
N LEU A 230 -18.59 -0.21 18.95
CA LEU A 230 -19.17 -1.54 19.12
C LEU A 230 -18.10 -2.61 18.95
N TYR A 231 -17.66 -3.18 20.06
CA TYR A 231 -16.66 -4.26 20.11
C TYR A 231 -17.28 -5.63 19.89
N ASN A 232 -16.45 -6.62 19.56
CA ASN A 232 -16.85 -8.02 19.36
C ASN A 232 -18.06 -8.14 18.43
N THR A 233 -18.16 -7.23 17.47
CA THR A 233 -19.29 -7.09 16.56
C THR A 233 -18.80 -7.21 15.11
N ARG A 234 -19.29 -8.24 14.42
CA ARG A 234 -18.94 -8.50 13.01
C ARG A 234 -20.11 -8.10 12.12
N VAL A 235 -19.82 -7.37 11.05
CA VAL A 235 -20.77 -7.14 9.96
C VAL A 235 -20.93 -8.42 9.16
N ALA A 236 -22.18 -8.87 9.00
CA ALA A 236 -22.55 -10.07 8.24
C ALA A 236 -23.01 -9.73 6.82
N GLY A 237 -23.64 -8.57 6.64
CA GLY A 237 -24.14 -8.11 5.35
C GLY A 237 -24.41 -6.62 5.33
N VAL A 238 -24.42 -6.06 4.14
CA VAL A 238 -24.69 -4.63 3.90
C VAL A 238 -25.63 -4.52 2.70
N ARG A 239 -26.70 -3.75 2.84
CA ARG A 239 -27.64 -3.47 1.77
C ARG A 239 -27.91 -1.97 1.70
N THR A 240 -27.51 -1.34 0.62
CA THR A 240 -27.89 0.06 0.34
C THR A 240 -29.23 0.08 -0.39
N GLN A 241 -30.15 0.89 0.09
CA GLN A 241 -31.47 1.09 -0.46
C GLN A 241 -31.45 2.19 -1.54
N ASP A 242 -32.47 2.26 -2.37
CA ASP A 242 -32.58 3.26 -3.45
C ASP A 242 -32.60 4.71 -2.94
N ASN A 243 -33.03 4.93 -1.70
CA ASN A 243 -33.04 6.23 -1.02
C ASN A 243 -31.66 6.63 -0.45
N GLY A 244 -30.63 5.78 -0.65
CA GLY A 244 -29.26 6.01 -0.17
C GLY A 244 -28.99 5.54 1.27
N HIS A 245 -30.02 5.16 2.05
CA HIS A 245 -29.82 4.57 3.37
C HIS A 245 -29.22 3.16 3.28
N THR A 246 -28.35 2.83 4.20
CA THR A 246 -27.67 1.55 4.24
C THR A 246 -28.06 0.79 5.49
N THR A 247 -28.61 -0.42 5.30
CA THR A 247 -28.87 -1.39 6.38
C THR A 247 -27.64 -2.26 6.56
N VAL A 248 -27.10 -2.28 7.76
CA VAL A 248 -25.92 -3.08 8.17
C VAL A 248 -26.40 -4.21 9.07
N SER A 249 -26.36 -5.44 8.56
CA SER A 249 -26.71 -6.65 9.32
C SER A 249 -25.50 -7.12 10.13
N LEU A 250 -25.70 -7.38 11.42
CA LEU A 250 -24.67 -7.87 12.33
C LEU A 250 -24.75 -9.40 12.48
N ALA A 251 -23.63 -10.05 12.70
CA ALA A 251 -23.57 -11.50 12.82
C ALA A 251 -24.39 -12.08 13.98
N LYS A 252 -24.77 -11.26 14.95
CA LYS A 252 -25.64 -11.65 16.08
C LYS A 252 -27.13 -11.51 15.80
N GLY A 253 -27.50 -11.07 14.59
CA GLY A 253 -28.89 -10.92 14.16
C GLY A 253 -29.46 -9.51 14.23
N ASP A 254 -28.79 -8.57 14.92
CA ASP A 254 -29.21 -7.17 14.96
C ASP A 254 -28.93 -6.45 13.64
N THR A 255 -29.65 -5.36 13.40
CA THR A 255 -29.43 -4.47 12.25
C THR A 255 -29.22 -3.04 12.70
N LEU A 256 -28.39 -2.31 11.96
CA LEU A 256 -28.17 -0.88 12.13
C LEU A 256 -28.44 -0.16 10.81
N GLU A 257 -28.95 1.07 10.91
CA GLU A 257 -29.20 1.93 9.75
C GLU A 257 -28.22 3.11 9.76
N ALA A 258 -27.71 3.45 8.58
CA ALA A 258 -26.81 4.57 8.37
C ALA A 258 -27.08 5.30 7.04
N ASP A 259 -26.89 6.63 7.05
CA ASP A 259 -26.82 7.43 5.82
C ASP A 259 -25.50 7.18 5.08
N LEU A 260 -24.45 6.87 5.85
CA LEU A 260 -23.13 6.59 5.30
C LEU A 260 -22.50 5.37 5.99
N TYR A 261 -22.18 4.37 5.19
CA TYR A 261 -21.46 3.19 5.63
C TYR A 261 -20.09 3.10 4.93
N ILE A 262 -19.02 2.88 5.69
CA ILE A 262 -17.64 2.81 5.19
C ILE A 262 -17.00 1.50 5.66
N PRO A 263 -16.73 0.54 4.76
CA PRO A 263 -15.98 -0.66 5.09
C PRO A 263 -14.48 -0.32 5.14
N ALA A 264 -13.89 -0.40 6.34
CA ALA A 264 -12.47 -0.20 6.60
C ALA A 264 -11.80 -1.49 7.14
N TYR A 265 -12.24 -2.65 6.62
CA TYR A 265 -11.75 -3.97 7.00
C TYR A 265 -11.44 -4.82 5.77
N GLY A 266 -10.50 -5.75 5.96
CA GLY A 266 -10.07 -6.66 4.90
C GLY A 266 -9.30 -5.96 3.78
N VAL A 267 -8.45 -6.73 3.15
CA VAL A 267 -7.75 -6.35 1.92
C VAL A 267 -7.79 -7.53 0.98
N THR A 268 -7.87 -7.25 -0.32
CA THR A 268 -7.78 -8.25 -1.38
C THR A 268 -6.48 -8.01 -2.15
N PRO A 269 -5.55 -8.96 -2.18
CA PRO A 269 -4.30 -8.78 -2.94
C PRO A 269 -4.61 -8.69 -4.44
N ASN A 270 -3.83 -7.86 -5.13
CA ASN A 270 -3.97 -7.69 -6.58
C ASN A 270 -3.19 -8.79 -7.32
N THR A 271 -3.76 -9.98 -7.37
CA THR A 271 -3.11 -11.23 -7.83
C THR A 271 -3.90 -11.99 -8.90
N SER A 272 -5.06 -11.50 -9.33
CA SER A 272 -5.97 -12.20 -10.25
C SER A 272 -5.36 -12.61 -11.59
N PHE A 273 -4.23 -12.02 -11.96
CA PHE A 273 -3.45 -12.30 -13.16
C PHE A 273 -2.36 -13.37 -12.94
N LEU A 274 -2.14 -13.79 -11.70
CA LEU A 274 -1.13 -14.79 -11.36
C LEU A 274 -1.71 -16.21 -11.41
N PRO A 275 -0.89 -17.21 -11.79
CA PRO A 275 -1.28 -18.62 -11.66
C PRO A 275 -1.63 -18.98 -10.21
N GLN A 276 -2.68 -19.77 -10.01
CA GLN A 276 -3.10 -20.21 -8.69
C GLN A 276 -2.00 -20.99 -7.92
N THR A 277 -1.09 -21.64 -8.63
CA THR A 277 0.07 -22.35 -8.06
C THR A 277 1.07 -21.43 -7.33
N LEU A 278 0.99 -20.12 -7.54
CA LEU A 278 1.81 -19.12 -6.86
C LEU A 278 1.10 -18.47 -5.68
N LEU A 279 -0.17 -18.80 -5.41
CA LEU A 279 -1.00 -18.11 -4.44
C LEU A 279 -1.28 -18.98 -3.21
N ASP A 280 -1.39 -18.35 -2.05
CA ASP A 280 -1.88 -19.00 -0.84
C ASP A 280 -3.43 -19.08 -0.82
N GLU A 281 -4.01 -19.71 0.21
CA GLU A 281 -5.46 -19.87 0.39
C GLU A 281 -6.22 -18.53 0.46
N ARG A 282 -5.55 -17.44 0.78
CA ARG A 282 -6.10 -16.08 0.83
C ARG A 282 -5.80 -15.28 -0.43
N ASN A 283 -5.30 -15.94 -1.49
CA ASN A 283 -4.87 -15.37 -2.76
C ASN A 283 -3.67 -14.38 -2.68
N PHE A 284 -2.88 -14.39 -1.61
CA PHE A 284 -1.62 -13.65 -1.58
C PHE A 284 -0.53 -14.42 -2.34
N LEU A 285 0.37 -13.70 -2.97
CA LEU A 285 1.54 -14.27 -3.63
C LEU A 285 2.46 -14.92 -2.60
N VAL A 286 2.64 -16.25 -2.69
CA VAL A 286 3.54 -17.01 -1.82
C VAL A 286 4.96 -16.53 -2.03
N THR A 287 5.48 -15.84 -1.03
CA THR A 287 6.78 -15.16 -1.09
C THR A 287 7.62 -15.62 0.09
N ASN A 288 8.86 -15.98 -0.16
CA ASN A 288 9.82 -16.31 0.88
C ASN A 288 10.07 -15.08 1.77
N SER A 289 9.63 -15.16 3.03
CA SER A 289 9.68 -14.02 3.96
C SER A 289 11.11 -13.54 4.28
N LYS A 290 12.12 -14.40 4.09
CA LYS A 290 13.52 -14.05 4.32
C LYS A 290 14.19 -13.41 3.10
N THR A 291 13.96 -13.95 1.91
CA THR A 291 14.69 -13.54 0.69
C THR A 291 13.88 -12.67 -0.26
N LEU A 292 12.57 -12.59 -0.07
CA LEU A 292 11.58 -11.93 -0.92
C LEU A 292 11.45 -12.58 -2.32
N ARG A 293 11.97 -13.79 -2.52
CA ARG A 293 11.80 -14.53 -3.78
C ARG A 293 10.43 -15.22 -3.82
N VAL A 294 9.94 -15.40 -5.02
CA VAL A 294 8.79 -16.28 -5.32
C VAL A 294 9.39 -17.61 -5.80
N ASP A 295 9.78 -18.45 -4.85
CA ASP A 295 10.56 -19.67 -5.13
C ASP A 295 9.89 -20.60 -6.16
N ALA A 296 8.55 -20.71 -6.13
CA ALA A 296 7.77 -21.51 -7.08
C ALA A 296 7.74 -20.93 -8.51
N ALA A 297 8.10 -19.66 -8.71
CA ALA A 297 8.14 -19.00 -10.02
C ALA A 297 9.50 -19.12 -10.71
N GLY A 298 10.46 -19.78 -10.09
CA GLY A 298 11.82 -19.93 -10.60
C GLY A 298 12.73 -18.72 -10.31
N PRO A 299 13.92 -18.69 -10.91
CA PRO A 299 14.96 -17.71 -10.57
C PRO A 299 14.59 -16.28 -11.01
N ARG A 300 15.06 -15.30 -10.22
CA ARG A 300 14.92 -13.85 -10.48
C ARG A 300 13.46 -13.37 -10.51
N VAL A 301 12.57 -14.03 -9.73
CA VAL A 301 11.20 -13.58 -9.49
C VAL A 301 11.04 -13.20 -8.02
N TYR A 302 10.51 -12.01 -7.75
CA TYR A 302 10.40 -11.41 -6.42
C TYR A 302 8.99 -10.89 -6.15
N GLY A 303 8.60 -10.91 -4.87
CA GLY A 303 7.35 -10.31 -4.39
C GLY A 303 7.59 -9.39 -3.19
N ALA A 304 6.95 -8.23 -3.13
CA ALA A 304 7.06 -7.32 -1.99
C ALA A 304 5.80 -6.48 -1.78
N GLY A 305 5.63 -5.97 -0.55
CA GLY A 305 4.48 -5.16 -0.16
C GLY A 305 3.21 -5.99 0.03
N ASP A 306 2.06 -5.33 -0.05
CA ASP A 306 0.75 -5.90 0.34
C ASP A 306 0.31 -7.10 -0.51
N VAL A 307 0.97 -7.39 -1.62
CA VAL A 307 0.70 -8.57 -2.46
C VAL A 307 1.34 -9.84 -1.89
N ALA A 308 2.40 -9.70 -1.09
CA ALA A 308 3.20 -10.82 -0.59
C ALA A 308 2.55 -11.48 0.64
N SER A 309 2.57 -12.81 0.72
CA SER A 309 1.93 -13.61 1.76
C SER A 309 2.43 -13.33 3.19
N PHE A 310 3.66 -12.83 3.34
CA PHE A 310 4.24 -12.47 4.65
C PHE A 310 3.97 -11.03 5.07
N SER A 311 3.29 -10.22 4.23
CA SER A 311 3.06 -8.80 4.49
C SER A 311 2.05 -8.57 5.61
N ASN A 312 2.32 -7.58 6.45
CA ASN A 312 1.36 -7.04 7.40
C ASN A 312 0.62 -5.80 6.85
N ASN A 313 0.70 -5.57 5.54
CA ASN A 313 0.05 -4.47 4.81
C ASN A 313 0.42 -3.07 5.34
N THR A 314 1.69 -2.89 5.77
CA THR A 314 2.20 -1.59 6.19
C THR A 314 3.34 -1.10 5.30
N SER A 315 3.37 0.21 5.01
CA SER A 315 4.47 0.85 4.28
C SER A 315 5.81 0.73 5.03
N ILE A 316 5.77 0.60 6.36
CA ILE A 316 6.95 0.44 7.21
C ILE A 316 7.62 -0.92 6.96
N GLN A 317 6.84 -2.00 6.97
CA GLN A 317 7.38 -3.34 6.69
C GLN A 317 7.88 -3.43 5.25
N LEU A 318 7.13 -2.88 4.29
CA LEU A 318 7.59 -2.79 2.91
C LEU A 318 8.96 -2.12 2.85
N THR A 319 9.10 -0.90 3.37
CA THR A 319 10.36 -0.14 3.31
C THR A 319 11.51 -0.89 4.01
N ALA A 320 11.24 -1.55 5.14
CA ALA A 320 12.24 -2.33 5.87
C ALA A 320 12.70 -3.58 5.11
N SER A 321 11.85 -4.15 4.25
CA SER A 321 12.17 -5.35 3.46
C SER A 321 12.93 -5.05 2.16
N LEU A 322 12.79 -3.85 1.59
CA LEU A 322 13.40 -3.48 0.30
C LEU A 322 14.92 -3.67 0.22
N PRO A 323 15.73 -3.35 1.26
CA PRO A 323 17.18 -3.63 1.23
C PRO A 323 17.53 -5.10 0.93
N THR A 324 16.70 -6.04 1.41
CA THR A 324 16.89 -7.46 1.13
C THR A 324 16.60 -7.77 -0.34
N LEU A 325 15.50 -7.24 -0.88
CA LEU A 325 15.18 -7.38 -2.29
C LEU A 325 16.30 -6.81 -3.18
N TYR A 326 16.77 -5.60 -2.88
CA TYR A 326 17.80 -4.93 -3.68
C TYR A 326 19.09 -5.73 -3.77
N VAL A 327 19.57 -6.25 -2.63
CA VAL A 327 20.81 -7.03 -2.58
C VAL A 327 20.65 -8.36 -3.29
N ASN A 328 19.57 -9.08 -3.02
CA ASN A 328 19.34 -10.39 -3.63
C ASN A 328 19.11 -10.27 -5.15
N LEU A 329 18.32 -9.30 -5.59
CA LEU A 329 18.09 -9.03 -7.01
C LEU A 329 19.39 -8.65 -7.74
N ARG A 330 20.17 -7.71 -7.16
CA ARG A 330 21.47 -7.32 -7.73
C ARG A 330 22.40 -8.52 -7.88
N ARG A 331 22.51 -9.34 -6.85
CA ARG A 331 23.35 -10.54 -6.86
C ARG A 331 22.87 -11.53 -7.93
N ASP A 332 21.59 -11.83 -7.97
CA ASP A 332 21.03 -12.79 -8.94
C ASP A 332 21.22 -12.35 -10.39
N LEU A 333 21.23 -11.04 -10.65
CA LEU A 333 21.46 -10.50 -11.97
C LEU A 333 22.95 -10.48 -12.34
N LEU A 334 23.81 -10.10 -11.41
CA LEU A 334 25.26 -10.01 -11.65
C LEU A 334 25.94 -11.39 -11.74
N SER A 335 25.41 -12.40 -11.01
CA SER A 335 25.90 -13.78 -11.07
C SER A 335 25.28 -14.61 -12.18
N TYR A 336 24.35 -14.04 -12.95
CA TYR A 336 23.69 -14.76 -14.04
C TYR A 336 24.70 -15.20 -15.11
N ASP A 337 24.63 -16.49 -15.47
CA ASP A 337 25.38 -17.10 -16.56
C ASP A 337 24.40 -17.57 -17.65
N ALA A 338 24.63 -17.14 -18.88
CA ALA A 338 23.80 -17.53 -20.02
C ALA A 338 24.00 -19.00 -20.44
N VAL A 339 25.15 -19.60 -20.07
CA VAL A 339 25.46 -21.02 -20.36
C VAL A 339 24.67 -21.93 -19.38
N ASP A 340 24.50 -21.49 -18.12
CA ASP A 340 23.67 -22.19 -17.14
C ASP A 340 22.66 -21.23 -16.50
N PRO A 341 21.53 -20.94 -17.19
CA PRO A 341 20.53 -19.97 -16.73
C PRO A 341 19.83 -20.35 -15.43
N GLY A 342 19.88 -21.62 -15.05
CA GLY A 342 19.29 -22.19 -13.83
C GLY A 342 20.24 -22.23 -12.65
N ALA A 343 21.51 -21.92 -12.83
CA ALA A 343 22.52 -21.93 -11.77
C ALA A 343 22.07 -21.07 -10.59
N LYS A 344 22.28 -21.59 -9.39
CA LYS A 344 22.03 -20.81 -8.19
C LYS A 344 23.02 -19.64 -8.12
N PRO A 345 22.56 -18.43 -7.75
CA PRO A 345 23.45 -17.30 -7.58
C PRO A 345 24.56 -17.61 -6.56
N LYS A 346 25.77 -17.20 -6.89
CA LYS A 346 26.90 -17.32 -5.96
C LYS A 346 26.74 -16.37 -4.77
N GLY A 347 27.41 -16.64 -3.67
CA GLY A 347 27.37 -15.82 -2.47
C GLY A 347 26.17 -16.14 -1.56
N LYS A 348 26.04 -15.37 -0.48
CA LYS A 348 25.02 -15.55 0.55
C LYS A 348 23.82 -14.62 0.31
N ASP A 349 22.61 -15.14 0.53
CA ASP A 349 21.41 -14.31 0.54
C ASP A 349 21.44 -13.31 1.70
N ARG A 350 20.94 -12.10 1.43
CA ARG A 350 20.49 -11.22 2.50
C ARG A 350 19.15 -11.71 2.98
N GLU A 351 18.98 -11.81 4.30
CA GLU A 351 17.74 -12.22 4.92
C GLU A 351 17.03 -11.03 5.58
N PHE A 352 15.74 -10.93 5.33
CA PHE A 352 14.85 -10.02 6.04
C PHE A 352 14.35 -10.70 7.32
N THR A 353 14.29 -9.91 8.39
CA THR A 353 13.67 -10.35 9.65
C THR A 353 12.50 -9.43 9.97
N ILE A 354 11.32 -10.02 10.09
CA ILE A 354 10.11 -9.27 10.45
C ILE A 354 10.24 -8.78 11.89
N SER A 355 10.12 -7.47 12.08
CA SER A 355 10.14 -6.87 13.42
C SER A 355 8.85 -7.21 14.17
N THR A 356 8.99 -7.65 15.41
CA THR A 356 7.88 -7.85 16.35
C THR A 356 7.57 -6.63 17.20
N LYS A 357 8.37 -5.55 17.04
CA LYS A 357 8.16 -4.31 17.81
C LYS A 357 6.99 -3.53 17.25
N GLU A 358 6.14 -3.05 18.13
CA GLU A 358 5.05 -2.14 17.75
C GLU A 358 5.61 -0.90 17.05
N PHE A 359 5.09 -0.64 15.86
CA PHE A 359 5.46 0.53 15.07
C PHE A 359 4.24 1.00 14.26
N MET A 360 3.43 1.86 14.86
CA MET A 360 2.24 2.43 14.24
C MET A 360 1.87 3.76 14.89
N THR A 361 1.46 4.72 14.09
CA THR A 361 0.83 5.96 14.55
C THR A 361 -0.51 6.14 13.83
N ALA A 362 -1.56 6.39 14.59
CA ALA A 362 -2.92 6.61 14.10
C ALA A 362 -3.41 8.00 14.55
N PRO A 363 -3.43 9.00 13.66
CA PRO A 363 -4.11 10.26 13.89
C PRO A 363 -5.60 10.04 14.16
N ILE A 364 -6.16 10.87 15.05
CA ILE A 364 -7.59 10.87 15.36
C ILE A 364 -8.07 12.32 15.29
N GLY A 365 -8.68 12.67 14.17
CA GLY A 365 -8.93 14.05 13.79
C GLY A 365 -7.65 14.86 13.57
N THR A 366 -7.78 16.18 13.52
CA THR A 366 -6.66 17.10 13.24
C THR A 366 -5.81 17.47 14.47
N GLY A 367 -6.23 17.03 15.68
CA GLY A 367 -5.65 17.51 16.95
C GLY A 367 -4.59 16.60 17.56
N GLY A 368 -4.38 15.39 17.06
CA GLY A 368 -3.44 14.45 17.66
C GLY A 368 -3.66 13.01 17.22
N GLY A 369 -3.34 12.07 18.09
CA GLY A 369 -3.50 10.65 17.80
C GLY A 369 -2.87 9.77 18.85
N VAL A 370 -2.75 8.49 18.54
CA VAL A 370 -2.17 7.46 19.41
C VAL A 370 -1.16 6.63 18.62
N GLY A 371 -0.23 5.97 19.30
CA GLY A 371 0.69 5.06 18.63
C GLY A 371 1.84 4.58 19.49
N ALA A 372 2.66 3.73 18.86
CA ALA A 372 3.94 3.28 19.35
C ALA A 372 4.99 3.32 18.25
N ILE A 373 6.24 3.58 18.59
CA ILE A 373 7.40 3.55 17.71
C ILE A 373 8.49 2.74 18.38
N MET A 374 9.00 1.72 17.70
CA MET A 374 10.01 0.79 18.22
C MET A 374 9.62 0.16 19.57
N GLY A 375 8.32 -0.07 19.80
CA GLY A 375 7.76 -0.58 21.04
C GLY A 375 7.53 0.46 22.15
N TRP A 376 7.89 1.73 21.93
CA TRP A 376 7.64 2.82 22.88
C TRP A 376 6.38 3.57 22.52
N LYS A 377 5.49 3.71 23.49
CA LYS A 377 4.29 4.55 23.35
C LYS A 377 4.71 6.00 23.12
N VAL A 378 4.11 6.65 22.12
CA VAL A 378 4.40 8.04 21.78
C VAL A 378 3.27 8.97 22.24
N PRO A 379 3.58 10.21 22.66
CA PRO A 379 2.57 11.19 23.05
C PRO A 379 1.76 11.67 21.82
N SER A 380 0.53 12.14 22.06
CA SER A 380 -0.40 12.56 21.00
C SER A 380 0.14 13.70 20.13
N TRP A 381 0.85 14.67 20.72
CA TRP A 381 1.48 15.76 19.95
C TRP A 381 2.55 15.26 19.01
N PHE A 382 3.26 14.17 19.37
CA PHE A 382 4.26 13.56 18.48
C PHE A 382 3.59 12.89 17.28
N VAL A 383 2.46 12.19 17.50
CA VAL A 383 1.66 11.64 16.38
C VAL A 383 1.18 12.76 15.45
N TRP A 384 0.76 13.90 16.02
CA TRP A 384 0.35 15.06 15.24
C TRP A 384 1.48 15.61 14.38
N ILE A 385 2.68 15.82 14.92
CA ILE A 385 3.84 16.34 14.16
C ILE A 385 4.24 15.36 13.05
N THR A 386 4.32 14.06 13.36
CA THR A 386 4.88 13.06 12.45
C THR A 386 3.90 12.65 11.36
N LYS A 387 2.63 12.48 11.68
CA LYS A 387 1.61 12.01 10.72
C LYS A 387 0.37 12.89 10.69
N GLY A 388 -0.16 13.31 11.83
CA GLY A 388 -1.47 13.94 11.95
C GLY A 388 -1.58 15.28 11.22
N ARG A 389 -0.50 16.06 11.13
CA ARG A 389 -0.52 17.38 10.48
C ARG A 389 -0.76 17.28 8.98
N GLN A 390 -0.08 16.39 8.29
CA GLN A 390 -0.05 16.30 6.82
C GLN A 390 -0.19 14.87 6.28
N TYR A 391 -0.50 13.88 7.13
CA TYR A 391 -0.55 12.47 6.72
C TYR A 391 0.70 12.01 5.96
N LEU A 392 1.88 12.47 6.35
CA LEU A 392 3.18 12.16 5.75
C LEU A 392 3.37 12.67 4.30
N THR A 393 2.46 13.48 3.75
CA THR A 393 2.62 14.01 2.38
C THR A 393 3.90 14.82 2.22
N ASP A 394 4.28 15.61 3.23
CA ASP A 394 5.46 16.48 3.17
C ASP A 394 6.77 15.73 3.44
N SER A 395 6.74 14.55 4.08
CA SER A 395 7.93 13.80 4.46
C SER A 395 8.21 12.58 3.59
N VAL A 396 7.16 11.83 3.20
CA VAL A 396 7.31 10.58 2.44
C VAL A 396 7.24 10.81 0.94
N VAL A 397 6.29 11.64 0.50
CA VAL A 397 6.06 11.87 -0.94
C VAL A 397 7.29 12.41 -1.66
N PRO A 398 8.00 13.47 -1.16
CA PRO A 398 9.18 13.97 -1.87
C PRO A 398 10.28 12.92 -2.05
N GLY A 399 10.41 12.00 -1.09
CA GLY A 399 11.35 10.89 -1.17
C GLY A 399 11.08 9.95 -2.34
N HIS A 400 9.81 9.68 -2.61
CA HIS A 400 9.37 8.85 -3.75
C HIS A 400 9.45 9.63 -5.07
N LEU A 401 8.99 10.89 -5.12
CA LEU A 401 8.95 11.68 -6.35
C LEU A 401 10.33 11.91 -6.99
N ASN A 402 11.37 12.07 -6.18
CA ASN A 402 12.72 12.39 -6.66
C ASN A 402 13.75 11.28 -6.40
N GLY A 403 13.29 10.12 -5.91
CA GLY A 403 14.14 8.99 -5.63
C GLY A 403 15.16 9.21 -4.51
N LYS A 404 14.90 10.14 -3.57
CA LYS A 404 15.78 10.34 -2.39
C LYS A 404 15.82 9.10 -1.48
N LEU A 405 14.75 8.30 -1.44
CA LEU A 405 14.74 7.01 -0.72
C LEU A 405 15.79 6.03 -1.26
N ALA A 406 16.15 6.16 -2.53
CA ALA A 406 17.18 5.38 -3.21
C ALA A 406 18.48 6.18 -3.43
N ALA A 407 18.75 7.21 -2.61
CA ALA A 407 19.94 8.05 -2.78
C ALA A 407 21.24 7.29 -2.49
N ASN A 408 21.22 6.44 -1.48
CA ASN A 408 22.38 5.69 -1.06
C ASN A 408 22.33 4.24 -1.53
N GLU A 409 23.45 3.76 -2.04
CA GLU A 409 23.62 2.34 -2.35
C GLU A 409 23.67 1.51 -1.07
N ILE A 410 22.92 0.41 -1.04
CA ILE A 410 22.95 -0.54 0.05
C ILE A 410 24.25 -1.34 -0.02
N LYS A 411 25.11 -1.18 0.97
CA LYS A 411 26.36 -1.93 1.05
C LYS A 411 26.09 -3.43 1.14
N MET A 412 26.77 -4.20 0.30
CA MET A 412 26.82 -5.66 0.37
C MET A 412 28.01 -6.10 1.22
N SER A 413 27.80 -7.12 2.04
CA SER A 413 28.91 -7.81 2.71
C SER A 413 29.74 -8.60 1.68
N LYS A 414 30.98 -8.96 2.04
CA LYS A 414 31.83 -9.79 1.16
C LYS A 414 31.15 -11.11 0.78
N ALA A 415 30.41 -11.72 1.70
CA ALA A 415 29.69 -12.97 1.44
C ALA A 415 28.50 -12.80 0.49
N GLU A 416 27.82 -11.65 0.50
CA GLU A 416 26.74 -11.32 -0.42
C GLU A 416 27.26 -10.93 -1.81
N ALA A 417 28.43 -10.33 -1.90
CA ALA A 417 29.07 -9.85 -3.12
C ALA A 417 30.00 -10.90 -3.80
N ALA A 418 29.98 -12.14 -3.34
CA ALA A 418 30.84 -13.22 -3.90
C ALA A 418 30.20 -13.83 -5.17
N TYR A 419 30.09 -13.04 -6.27
CA TYR A 419 29.61 -13.44 -7.61
C TYR A 419 30.67 -13.17 -8.69
#